data_5f5338ad649e369f6b5a1b7093d19967
#
_entry.id   5f5338ad649e369f6b5a1b7093d19967
#
_cell.length_a   1.000
_cell.length_b   1.000
_cell.length_c   1.000
_cell.angle_alpha   90.00
_cell.angle_beta   90.00
_cell.angle_gamma   90.00
#
_symmetry.space_group_name_H-M   'P 1'
#
loop_
_entity.id
_entity.type
_entity.pdbx_description
1 polymer ?
#
loop_
_entity_poly.entity_id
_entity_poly.type
_entity_poly.pdbx_seq_one_letter_code
_entity_poly.pdbx_strand_id
1 'polypeptide(L)'
;MLFEPLKVGSVQLKNRVVLPPISDFGLCTPAGRVTQRHLEHYRAFAWGGCGLVVVEACAVSRVKDPQRDPILLWEEGCLPGMTALAGAIHQEGAAAMVQLLHPGLAALPYETVGDIPATEMEDYARDFIRAAEVCQKAGFDGVELHAAHGYFLNQVTELTG
;
A
#
# COMPACT_ATOMS: atom_id res chain seq x y z
N MET A 1 -2.45 -14.98 -23.14
CA MET A 1 -3.85 -14.57 -22.85
C MET A 1 -4.03 -14.45 -21.34
N LEU A 2 -5.26 -14.40 -20.76
CA LEU A 2 -5.46 -14.06 -19.35
C LEU A 2 -4.69 -14.96 -18.36
N PHE A 3 -4.67 -16.26 -18.62
CA PHE A 3 -4.03 -17.26 -17.77
C PHE A 3 -2.57 -17.58 -18.13
N GLU A 4 -1.98 -16.86 -19.08
CA GLU A 4 -0.57 -17.02 -19.42
C GLU A 4 0.31 -16.21 -18.46
N PRO A 5 1.50 -16.71 -18.12
CA PRO A 5 2.45 -15.97 -17.30
C PRO A 5 2.79 -14.60 -17.90
N LEU A 6 3.07 -13.64 -17.04
CA LEU A 6 3.51 -12.29 -17.41
C LEU A 6 4.70 -11.88 -16.57
N LYS A 7 5.76 -11.41 -17.23
CA LYS A 7 6.90 -10.81 -16.53
C LYS A 7 6.69 -9.30 -16.38
N VAL A 8 6.74 -8.80 -15.16
CA VAL A 8 6.65 -7.38 -14.82
C VAL A 8 7.93 -6.99 -14.07
N GLY A 9 8.82 -6.27 -14.72
CA GLY A 9 10.16 -6.00 -14.17
C GLY A 9 10.91 -7.31 -13.87
N SER A 10 11.29 -7.52 -12.64
CA SER A 10 11.92 -8.75 -12.16
C SER A 10 10.92 -9.83 -11.70
N VAL A 11 9.64 -9.48 -11.55
CA VAL A 11 8.61 -10.35 -10.98
C VAL A 11 7.95 -11.19 -12.08
N GLN A 12 7.83 -12.49 -11.84
CA GLN A 12 7.12 -13.41 -12.74
C GLN A 12 5.74 -13.72 -12.14
N LEU A 13 4.69 -13.19 -12.79
CA LEU A 13 3.31 -13.49 -12.44
C LEU A 13 2.87 -14.81 -13.10
N LYS A 14 2.15 -15.66 -12.35
CA LYS A 14 1.61 -16.93 -12.90
C LYS A 14 0.51 -16.73 -13.94
N ASN A 15 -0.17 -15.56 -13.92
CA ASN A 15 -1.19 -15.16 -14.89
C ASN A 15 -1.40 -13.63 -14.81
N ARG A 16 -2.37 -13.10 -15.55
CA ARG A 16 -2.67 -11.66 -15.65
C ARG A 16 -3.87 -11.22 -14.82
N VAL A 17 -4.33 -12.04 -13.89
CA VAL A 17 -5.41 -11.70 -12.97
C VAL A 17 -4.83 -11.00 -11.75
N VAL A 18 -5.31 -9.78 -11.49
CA VAL A 18 -4.81 -8.94 -10.40
C VAL A 18 -5.97 -8.61 -9.46
N LEU A 19 -5.78 -8.79 -8.16
CA LEU A 19 -6.61 -8.14 -7.16
C LEU A 19 -6.11 -6.70 -7.01
N PRO A 20 -6.89 -5.67 -7.38
CA PRO A 20 -6.50 -4.29 -7.14
C PRO A 20 -6.57 -3.93 -5.66
N PRO A 21 -5.92 -2.82 -5.24
CA PRO A 21 -5.98 -2.38 -3.85
C PRO A 21 -7.38 -1.88 -3.48
N ILE A 22 -8.07 -2.62 -2.63
CA ILE A 22 -9.39 -2.28 -2.10
C ILE A 22 -9.26 -2.18 -0.60
N SER A 23 -9.51 -0.99 -0.04
CA SER A 23 -9.46 -0.78 1.40
C SER A 23 -10.64 -1.49 2.08
N ASP A 24 -10.33 -2.45 2.95
CA ASP A 24 -11.32 -3.16 3.77
C ASP A 24 -11.28 -2.58 5.19
N PHE A 25 -12.16 -1.60 5.41
CA PHE A 25 -12.23 -0.86 6.67
C PHE A 25 -12.58 -1.77 7.85
N GLY A 26 -11.84 -1.61 8.96
CA GLY A 26 -12.08 -2.32 10.20
C GLY A 26 -11.41 -3.70 10.31
N LEU A 27 -10.50 -4.04 9.39
CA LEU A 27 -9.64 -5.22 9.56
C LEU A 27 -8.44 -4.96 10.47
N CYS A 28 -7.93 -3.73 10.50
CA CYS A 28 -6.78 -3.35 11.33
C CYS A 28 -7.08 -3.40 12.82
N THR A 29 -6.03 -3.58 13.62
CA THR A 29 -6.10 -3.22 15.04
C THR A 29 -6.21 -1.69 15.20
N PRO A 30 -6.63 -1.17 16.36
CA PRO A 30 -6.60 0.28 16.62
C PRO A 30 -5.21 0.92 16.45
N ALA A 31 -4.15 0.13 16.53
CA ALA A 31 -2.76 0.54 16.28
C ALA A 31 -2.35 0.43 14.82
N GLY A 32 -3.28 0.19 13.88
CA GLY A 32 -2.97 0.06 12.44
C GLY A 32 -2.11 -1.14 12.10
N ARG A 33 -2.32 -2.28 12.79
CA ARG A 33 -1.55 -3.51 12.54
C ARG A 33 -2.34 -4.51 11.72
N VAL A 34 -1.64 -5.29 10.93
CA VAL A 34 -2.16 -6.47 10.26
C VAL A 34 -2.74 -7.45 11.29
N THR A 35 -3.90 -7.99 10.98
CA THR A 35 -4.60 -8.97 11.79
C THR A 35 -4.69 -10.31 11.05
N GLN A 36 -5.10 -11.37 11.75
CA GLN A 36 -5.38 -12.66 11.14
C GLN A 36 -6.42 -12.55 10.01
N ARG A 37 -7.40 -11.64 10.13
CA ARG A 37 -8.42 -11.40 9.10
C ARG A 37 -7.83 -10.88 7.79
N HIS A 38 -6.78 -10.04 7.84
CA HIS A 38 -6.06 -9.64 6.62
C HIS A 38 -5.39 -10.85 5.95
N LEU A 39 -4.72 -11.70 6.72
CA LEU A 39 -4.05 -12.88 6.18
C LEU A 39 -5.05 -13.80 5.46
N GLU A 40 -6.19 -14.06 6.09
CA GLU A 40 -7.25 -14.90 5.52
C GLU A 40 -7.87 -14.27 4.27
N HIS A 41 -8.14 -12.95 4.31
CA HIS A 41 -8.72 -12.20 3.21
C HIS A 41 -7.83 -12.25 1.96
N TYR A 42 -6.58 -11.81 2.08
CA TYR A 42 -5.68 -11.76 0.92
C TYR A 42 -5.24 -13.14 0.44
N ARG A 43 -5.06 -14.09 1.36
CA ARG A 43 -4.80 -15.48 1.03
C ARG A 43 -5.93 -16.09 0.21
N ALA A 44 -7.19 -15.79 0.52
CA ALA A 44 -8.35 -16.31 -0.23
C ALA A 44 -8.33 -15.90 -1.70
N PHE A 45 -7.96 -14.65 -2.02
CA PHE A 45 -7.81 -14.19 -3.41
C PHE A 45 -6.62 -14.85 -4.13
N ALA A 46 -5.49 -14.99 -3.44
CA ALA A 46 -4.32 -15.65 -3.98
C ALA A 46 -4.61 -17.14 -4.29
N TRP A 47 -5.28 -17.84 -3.36
CA TRP A 47 -5.76 -19.21 -3.53
C TRP A 47 -6.81 -19.31 -4.64
N GLY A 48 -7.68 -18.32 -4.77
CA GLY A 48 -8.68 -18.19 -5.85
C GLY A 48 -8.08 -18.02 -7.24
N GLY A 49 -6.75 -17.90 -7.36
CA GLY A 49 -6.03 -17.93 -8.64
C GLY A 49 -5.47 -16.58 -9.10
N CYS A 50 -5.53 -15.51 -8.34
CA CYS A 50 -4.85 -14.26 -8.69
C CYS A 50 -3.36 -14.49 -8.91
N GLY A 51 -2.80 -13.88 -9.97
CA GLY A 51 -1.36 -13.85 -10.24
C GLY A 51 -0.64 -12.78 -9.45
N LEU A 52 -1.35 -11.69 -9.12
CA LEU A 52 -0.87 -10.60 -8.29
C LEU A 52 -1.97 -10.18 -7.32
N VAL A 53 -1.59 -9.94 -6.07
CA VAL A 53 -2.44 -9.35 -5.04
C VAL A 53 -1.83 -8.02 -4.61
N VAL A 54 -2.55 -6.92 -4.80
CA VAL A 54 -2.16 -5.61 -4.28
C VAL A 54 -2.93 -5.37 -2.98
N VAL A 55 -2.19 -5.31 -1.88
CA VAL A 55 -2.74 -5.00 -0.55
C VAL A 55 -3.27 -3.57 -0.55
N GLU A 56 -4.33 -3.34 0.20
CA GLU A 56 -5.01 -2.06 0.36
C GLU A 56 -4.07 -0.87 0.62
N ALA A 57 -4.61 0.35 0.47
CA ALA A 57 -3.88 1.58 0.73
C ALA A 57 -3.41 1.66 2.19
N CYS A 58 -2.09 1.61 2.36
CA CYS A 58 -1.41 1.66 3.66
C CYS A 58 -0.83 3.06 3.89
N ALA A 59 -0.98 3.60 5.11
CA ALA A 59 -0.47 4.92 5.45
C ALA A 59 1.05 4.93 5.60
N VAL A 60 1.72 5.84 4.87
CA VAL A 60 3.18 5.97 4.87
C VAL A 60 3.70 6.85 6.01
N SER A 61 2.84 7.70 6.60
CA SER A 61 3.21 8.70 7.60
C SER A 61 2.24 8.70 8.78
N ARG A 62 2.55 9.51 9.79
CA ARG A 62 1.65 9.76 10.95
C ARG A 62 0.40 10.54 10.57
N VAL A 63 0.44 11.25 9.45
CA VAL A 63 -0.73 11.90 8.87
C VAL A 63 -1.61 10.81 8.26
N LYS A 64 -2.75 10.55 8.85
CA LYS A 64 -3.70 9.55 8.38
C LYS A 64 -5.05 10.18 8.08
N ASP A 65 -5.75 9.64 7.11
CA ASP A 65 -7.12 10.03 6.83
C ASP A 65 -7.98 9.79 8.09
N PRO A 66 -8.63 10.84 8.65
CA PRO A 66 -9.42 10.71 9.87
C PRO A 66 -10.64 9.81 9.72
N GLN A 67 -11.06 9.51 8.48
CA GLN A 67 -12.21 8.66 8.17
C GLN A 67 -11.83 7.19 7.95
N ARG A 68 -10.54 6.85 8.07
CA ARG A 68 -10.02 5.52 7.73
C ARG A 68 -9.05 5.00 8.77
N ASP A 69 -9.09 3.70 9.00
CA ASP A 69 -8.11 2.99 9.84
C ASP A 69 -7.21 2.12 8.96
N PRO A 70 -6.21 2.71 8.27
CA PRO A 70 -5.30 1.97 7.38
C PRO A 70 -4.26 1.18 8.17
N ILE A 71 -3.60 0.23 7.48
CA ILE A 71 -2.34 -0.33 7.95
C ILE A 71 -1.30 0.81 8.01
N LEU A 72 -0.57 0.92 9.13
CA LEU A 72 0.42 1.97 9.35
C LEU A 72 1.83 1.42 9.08
N LEU A 73 2.53 1.95 8.06
CA LEU A 73 3.86 1.49 7.64
C LEU A 73 5.03 2.27 8.24
N TRP A 74 4.75 3.36 8.95
CA TRP A 74 5.79 4.21 9.54
C TRP A 74 6.29 3.75 10.92
N GLU A 75 5.66 2.74 11.52
CA GLU A 75 6.04 2.19 12.82
C GLU A 75 6.81 0.87 12.69
N GLU A 76 7.92 0.73 13.41
CA GLU A 76 8.75 -0.49 13.40
C GLU A 76 7.96 -1.76 13.72
N GLY A 77 6.96 -1.67 14.60
CA GLY A 77 6.10 -2.80 14.95
C GLY A 77 5.20 -3.33 13.82
N CYS A 78 5.14 -2.70 12.63
CA CYS A 78 4.34 -3.20 11.51
C CYS A 78 5.02 -4.39 10.79
N LEU A 79 6.36 -4.48 10.83
CA LEU A 79 7.13 -5.43 10.02
C LEU A 79 6.71 -6.91 10.22
N PRO A 80 6.52 -7.45 11.43
CA PRO A 80 6.11 -8.84 11.59
C PRO A 80 4.78 -9.17 10.92
N GLY A 81 3.78 -8.29 11.06
CA GLY A 81 2.48 -8.46 10.41
C GLY A 81 2.56 -8.38 8.89
N MET A 82 3.33 -7.43 8.36
CA MET A 82 3.56 -7.28 6.92
C MET A 82 4.30 -8.51 6.34
N THR A 83 5.29 -9.04 7.06
CA THR A 83 6.00 -10.27 6.66
C THR A 83 5.05 -11.47 6.61
N ALA A 84 4.19 -11.62 7.62
CA ALA A 84 3.20 -12.68 7.64
C ALA A 84 2.21 -12.55 6.47
N LEU A 85 1.82 -11.32 6.14
CA LEU A 85 0.89 -11.02 5.04
C LEU A 85 1.48 -11.36 3.67
N ALA A 86 2.71 -10.91 3.39
CA ALA A 86 3.42 -11.27 2.17
C ALA A 86 3.57 -12.80 2.05
N GLY A 87 3.97 -13.47 3.14
CA GLY A 87 4.09 -14.93 3.19
C GLY A 87 2.78 -15.66 2.91
N ALA A 88 1.66 -15.18 3.45
CA ALA A 88 0.34 -15.78 3.21
C ALA A 88 -0.09 -15.71 1.74
N ILE A 89 0.23 -14.61 1.04
CA ILE A 89 -0.04 -14.44 -0.39
C ILE A 89 0.88 -15.34 -1.22
N HIS A 90 2.18 -15.34 -0.91
CA HIS A 90 3.19 -16.13 -1.64
C HIS A 90 2.96 -17.65 -1.51
N GLN A 91 2.48 -18.13 -0.37
CA GLN A 91 2.17 -19.56 -0.17
C GLN A 91 1.16 -20.10 -1.19
N GLU A 92 0.29 -19.24 -1.74
CA GLU A 92 -0.68 -19.58 -2.77
C GLU A 92 -0.16 -19.27 -4.20
N GLY A 93 1.13 -18.94 -4.34
CA GLY A 93 1.79 -18.73 -5.63
C GLY A 93 1.39 -17.42 -6.34
N ALA A 94 0.86 -16.43 -5.63
CA ALA A 94 0.64 -15.09 -6.14
C ALA A 94 1.81 -14.17 -5.77
N ALA A 95 2.12 -13.20 -6.63
CA ALA A 95 2.98 -12.07 -6.26
C ALA A 95 2.21 -11.12 -5.33
N ALA A 96 2.93 -10.39 -4.47
CA ALA A 96 2.36 -9.50 -3.47
C ALA A 96 2.92 -8.09 -3.62
N MET A 97 2.04 -7.08 -3.72
CA MET A 97 2.39 -5.67 -3.67
C MET A 97 1.57 -4.95 -2.60
N VAL A 98 2.00 -3.75 -2.21
CA VAL A 98 1.30 -2.89 -1.25
C VAL A 98 1.06 -1.54 -1.88
N GLN A 99 -0.16 -0.99 -1.76
CA GLN A 99 -0.41 0.38 -2.16
C GLN A 99 -0.01 1.34 -1.03
N LEU A 100 0.83 2.33 -1.35
CA LEU A 100 1.31 3.38 -0.46
C LEU A 100 0.46 4.64 -0.61
N LEU A 101 -0.03 5.17 0.52
CA LEU A 101 -0.93 6.32 0.54
C LEU A 101 -0.48 7.37 1.56
N HIS A 102 -0.52 8.63 1.15
CA HIS A 102 -0.55 9.81 2.02
C HIS A 102 -1.85 10.59 1.74
N PRO A 103 -2.64 10.95 2.75
CA PRO A 103 -3.98 11.54 2.55
C PRO A 103 -3.95 12.96 1.97
N GLY A 104 -2.82 13.66 2.04
CA GLY A 104 -2.72 15.04 1.56
C GLY A 104 -3.66 15.99 2.30
N LEU A 105 -4.28 16.89 1.58
CA LEU A 105 -5.17 17.94 2.11
C LEU A 105 -6.41 17.39 2.84
N ALA A 106 -6.76 16.11 2.67
CA ALA A 106 -7.83 15.48 3.44
C ALA A 106 -7.52 15.42 4.95
N ALA A 107 -6.24 15.54 5.33
CA ALA A 107 -5.80 15.46 6.72
C ALA A 107 -4.75 16.52 7.10
N LEU A 108 -4.32 17.36 6.17
CA LEU A 108 -3.36 18.44 6.39
C LEU A 108 -4.10 19.78 6.60
N PRO A 109 -3.53 20.71 7.42
CA PRO A 109 -4.17 21.98 7.73
C PRO A 109 -3.91 23.08 6.67
N TYR A 110 -3.77 22.70 5.40
CA TYR A 110 -3.50 23.61 4.29
C TYR A 110 -4.69 23.69 3.33
N GLU A 111 -4.89 24.85 2.69
CA GLU A 111 -5.96 25.01 1.70
C GLU A 111 -5.57 24.42 0.34
N THR A 112 -4.30 24.61 -0.03
CA THR A 112 -3.75 24.08 -1.29
C THR A 112 -2.44 23.34 -1.03
N VAL A 113 -2.04 22.48 -1.94
CA VAL A 113 -0.73 21.79 -1.87
C VAL A 113 0.43 22.79 -2.00
N GLY A 114 0.21 23.91 -2.68
CA GLY A 114 1.19 24.99 -2.80
C GLY A 114 1.51 25.67 -1.47
N ASP A 115 0.64 25.57 -0.47
CA ASP A 115 0.85 26.13 0.87
C ASP A 115 1.70 25.23 1.77
N ILE A 116 1.94 23.99 1.36
CA ILE A 116 2.74 23.05 2.14
C ILE A 116 4.22 23.47 2.07
N PRO A 117 4.89 23.67 3.22
CA PRO A 117 6.32 24.01 3.22
C PRO A 117 7.17 22.97 2.48
N ALA A 118 8.18 23.43 1.74
CA ALA A 118 9.07 22.54 0.98
C ALA A 118 9.73 21.47 1.87
N THR A 119 10.06 21.81 3.11
CA THR A 119 10.63 20.86 4.09
C THR A 119 9.67 19.74 4.45
N GLU A 120 8.37 20.03 4.58
CA GLU A 120 7.35 18.99 4.82
C GLU A 120 7.12 18.13 3.58
N MET A 121 7.16 18.72 2.38
CA MET A 121 7.10 17.97 1.12
C MET A 121 8.23 16.94 1.01
N GLU A 122 9.45 17.34 1.41
CA GLU A 122 10.60 16.45 1.48
C GLU A 122 10.42 15.35 2.54
N ASP A 123 9.83 15.68 3.71
CA ASP A 123 9.51 14.71 4.74
C ASP A 123 8.51 13.67 4.24
N TYR A 124 7.46 14.08 3.54
CA TYR A 124 6.48 13.15 2.95
C TYR A 124 7.12 12.25 1.89
N ALA A 125 8.03 12.79 1.06
CA ALA A 125 8.79 11.97 0.11
C ALA A 125 9.64 10.91 0.85
N ARG A 126 10.30 11.30 1.94
CA ARG A 126 11.06 10.36 2.80
C ARG A 126 10.17 9.30 3.45
N ASP A 127 8.93 9.64 3.81
CA ASP A 127 7.96 8.70 4.36
C ASP A 127 7.57 7.61 3.34
N PHE A 128 7.35 7.97 2.07
CA PHE A 128 7.14 6.99 1.00
C PHE A 128 8.33 6.05 0.82
N ILE A 129 9.56 6.59 0.85
CA ILE A 129 10.77 5.77 0.74
C ILE A 129 10.87 4.79 1.91
N ARG A 130 10.68 5.26 3.16
CA ARG A 130 10.71 4.38 4.35
C ARG A 130 9.65 3.30 4.31
N ALA A 131 8.43 3.64 3.88
CA ALA A 131 7.36 2.66 3.74
C ALA A 131 7.69 1.60 2.68
N ALA A 132 8.28 1.99 1.55
CA ALA A 132 8.75 1.06 0.52
C ALA A 132 9.85 0.13 1.06
N GLU A 133 10.81 0.64 1.85
CA GLU A 133 11.83 -0.16 2.51
C GLU A 133 11.24 -1.18 3.50
N VAL A 134 10.19 -0.79 4.25
CA VAL A 134 9.47 -1.71 5.13
C VAL A 134 8.84 -2.83 4.32
N CYS A 135 8.16 -2.51 3.20
CA CYS A 135 7.56 -3.51 2.32
C CYS A 135 8.63 -4.45 1.73
N GLN A 136 9.77 -3.92 1.30
CA GLN A 136 10.90 -4.72 0.81
C GLN A 136 11.43 -5.67 1.89
N LYS A 137 11.65 -5.18 3.12
CA LYS A 137 12.10 -6.00 4.26
C LYS A 137 11.07 -7.07 4.65
N ALA A 138 9.79 -6.77 4.47
CA ALA A 138 8.69 -7.70 4.72
C ALA A 138 8.57 -8.80 3.64
N GLY A 139 9.27 -8.66 2.50
CA GLY A 139 9.30 -9.64 1.43
C GLY A 139 8.25 -9.42 0.33
N PHE A 140 7.64 -8.24 0.23
CA PHE A 140 6.78 -7.90 -0.90
C PHE A 140 7.59 -7.73 -2.19
N ASP A 141 6.99 -8.07 -3.32
CA ASP A 141 7.59 -8.01 -4.66
C ASP A 141 7.65 -6.59 -5.22
N GLY A 142 6.88 -5.66 -4.65
CA GLY A 142 6.85 -4.27 -5.06
C GLY A 142 5.87 -3.42 -4.26
N VAL A 143 5.79 -2.16 -4.64
CA VAL A 143 4.82 -1.19 -4.11
C VAL A 143 4.09 -0.49 -5.24
N GLU A 144 2.88 -0.04 -4.96
CA GLU A 144 2.07 0.81 -5.83
C GLU A 144 1.92 2.18 -5.17
N LEU A 145 2.09 3.26 -5.92
CA LEU A 145 1.88 4.62 -5.41
C LEU A 145 0.44 5.06 -5.69
N HIS A 146 -0.31 5.42 -4.65
CA HIS A 146 -1.65 5.94 -4.81
C HIS A 146 -1.61 7.41 -5.29
N ALA A 147 -1.65 7.61 -6.60
CA ALA A 147 -1.62 8.92 -7.26
C ALA A 147 -2.97 9.28 -7.90
N ALA A 148 -4.07 8.98 -7.21
CA ALA A 148 -5.43 9.18 -7.69
C ALA A 148 -6.37 9.66 -6.56
N HIS A 149 -7.63 9.88 -6.89
CA HIS A 149 -8.75 10.11 -5.99
C HIS A 149 -8.60 11.33 -5.06
N GLY A 150 -7.84 12.34 -5.49
CA GLY A 150 -7.63 13.56 -4.70
C GLY A 150 -6.71 13.38 -3.48
N TYR A 151 -5.92 12.29 -3.42
CA TYR A 151 -4.89 12.12 -2.39
C TYR A 151 -3.58 12.84 -2.74
N PHE A 152 -2.61 12.85 -1.85
CA PHE A 152 -1.42 13.69 -1.92
C PHE A 152 -0.72 13.71 -3.27
N LEU A 153 -0.36 12.53 -3.81
CA LEU A 153 0.36 12.47 -5.10
C LEU A 153 -0.51 12.96 -6.28
N ASN A 154 -1.82 12.72 -6.25
CA ASN A 154 -2.74 13.28 -7.25
C ASN A 154 -2.77 14.82 -7.15
N GLN A 155 -2.91 15.35 -5.93
CA GLN A 155 -2.92 16.81 -5.70
C GLN A 155 -1.62 17.48 -6.16
N VAL A 156 -0.45 16.85 -5.91
CA VAL A 156 0.85 17.37 -6.36
C VAL A 156 0.96 17.33 -7.88
N THR A 157 0.51 16.27 -8.54
CA THR A 157 0.59 16.16 -10.00
C THR A 157 -0.35 17.12 -10.73
N GLU A 158 -1.49 17.45 -10.16
CA GLU A 158 -2.43 18.42 -10.72
C GLU A 158 -1.90 19.88 -10.66
N LEU A 159 -0.98 20.19 -9.75
CA LEU A 159 -0.34 21.52 -9.68
C LEU A 159 0.76 21.70 -10.75
N THR A 160 1.31 20.62 -11.26
CA THR A 160 2.46 20.62 -12.20
C THR A 160 2.07 20.37 -13.65
N GLY A 161 0.76 20.18 -13.92
CA GLY A 161 0.17 19.86 -15.24
C GLY A 161 -0.26 21.05 -16.08
#